data_f974e10e430198d65c7e978e1b9028bb
#
_entry.id   f974e10e430198d65c7e978e1b9028bb
#
_cell.length_a   1.000
_cell.length_b   1.000
_cell.length_c   1.000
_cell.angle_alpha   90.00
_cell.angle_beta   90.00
_cell.angle_gamma   90.00
#
_symmetry.space_group_name_H-M   'P 1'
#
loop_
_entity.id
_entity.type
_entity.pdbx_description
1 polymer ?
#
loop_
_entity_poly.entity_id
_entity_poly.type
_entity_poly.pdbx_seq_one_letter_code
_entity_poly.pdbx_strand_id
1 'polypeptide(L)'
;ADWEKLVEGAGIIGDSELIIDDTPGISISELRSKCRKYKLEHDLKLVIIDYLQLMTGSGRSTDSRQQEISDISRSLKALARELNVPVVALSQLSRAVEQRPDHRPMLSDLRESGAIEQDADVVMFIYRDDYYNKDTELKGISEIIIAKQRNGPIGTVNLAWLPEYTKFANLEH
;
A
#
# COMPACT_ATOMS: atom_id res chain seq x y z
N ALA A 1 -11.68 -12.23 29.94
CA ALA A 1 -12.30 -11.24 29.01
C ALA A 1 -11.41 -10.95 27.80
N ASP A 2 -10.16 -10.48 27.98
CA ASP A 2 -9.33 -10.08 26.82
C ASP A 2 -8.74 -11.28 26.09
N TRP A 3 -8.41 -12.34 26.79
CA TRP A 3 -7.96 -13.61 26.21
C TRP A 3 -9.03 -14.28 25.35
N GLU A 4 -10.27 -14.26 25.79
CA GLU A 4 -11.41 -14.81 25.03
C GLU A 4 -11.60 -14.05 23.71
N LYS A 5 -11.51 -12.72 23.73
CA LYS A 5 -11.56 -11.88 22.51
C LYS A 5 -10.41 -12.16 21.54
N LEU A 6 -9.21 -12.42 22.09
CA LEU A 6 -8.05 -12.79 21.25
C LEU A 6 -8.25 -14.14 20.58
N VAL A 7 -8.75 -15.13 21.32
CA VAL A 7 -9.03 -16.48 20.80
C VAL A 7 -10.14 -16.42 19.74
N GLU A 8 -11.21 -15.66 20.00
CA GLU A 8 -12.30 -15.45 19.04
C GLU A 8 -11.80 -14.75 17.77
N GLY A 9 -11.05 -13.65 17.93
CA GLY A 9 -10.46 -12.93 16.79
C GLY A 9 -9.48 -13.79 15.98
N ALA A 10 -8.63 -14.58 16.64
CA ALA A 10 -7.73 -15.51 16.00
C ALA A 10 -8.48 -16.60 15.21
N GLY A 11 -9.61 -17.10 15.77
CA GLY A 11 -10.49 -18.04 15.08
C GLY A 11 -11.06 -17.45 13.78
N ILE A 12 -11.60 -16.23 13.83
CA ILE A 12 -12.17 -15.54 12.67
C ILE A 12 -11.10 -15.35 11.57
N ILE A 13 -9.89 -14.98 11.94
CA ILE A 13 -8.79 -14.81 10.98
C ILE A 13 -8.35 -16.17 10.43
N GLY A 14 -8.24 -17.18 11.28
CA GLY A 14 -7.84 -18.54 10.90
C GLY A 14 -8.81 -19.22 9.94
N ASP A 15 -10.10 -18.93 10.07
CA ASP A 15 -11.15 -19.44 9.18
C ASP A 15 -11.30 -18.61 7.87
N SER A 16 -10.60 -17.48 7.77
CA SER A 16 -10.62 -16.65 6.58
C SER A 16 -9.68 -17.20 5.50
N GLU A 17 -9.93 -16.84 4.24
CA GLU A 17 -9.05 -17.14 3.11
C GLU A 17 -7.87 -16.16 3.00
N LEU A 18 -7.46 -15.53 4.11
CA LEU A 18 -6.33 -14.63 4.17
C LEU A 18 -5.01 -15.40 4.20
N ILE A 19 -4.20 -15.24 3.17
CA ILE A 19 -2.85 -15.81 3.10
C ILE A 19 -1.86 -14.73 3.50
N ILE A 20 -1.06 -14.99 4.54
CA ILE A 20 0.02 -14.09 4.98
C ILE A 20 1.34 -14.75 4.62
N ASP A 21 2.16 -14.02 3.86
CA ASP A 21 3.50 -14.42 3.47
C ASP A 21 4.51 -13.45 4.08
N ASP A 22 5.29 -13.91 5.03
CA ASP A 22 6.29 -13.14 5.78
C ASP A 22 7.72 -13.33 5.25
N THR A 23 7.88 -13.81 4.02
CA THR A 23 9.20 -14.01 3.38
C THR A 23 9.95 -12.68 3.29
N PRO A 24 11.09 -12.51 3.99
CA PRO A 24 11.85 -11.27 3.95
C PRO A 24 12.51 -11.09 2.58
N GLY A 25 12.42 -9.87 2.04
CA GLY A 25 13.07 -9.53 0.78
C GLY A 25 12.60 -10.35 -0.43
N ILE A 26 11.33 -10.71 -0.46
CA ILE A 26 10.75 -11.52 -1.55
C ILE A 26 11.09 -10.93 -2.92
N SER A 27 11.56 -11.78 -3.83
CA SER A 27 11.84 -11.37 -5.21
C SER A 27 10.56 -11.38 -6.06
N ILE A 28 10.57 -10.59 -7.14
CA ILE A 28 9.44 -10.57 -8.09
C ILE A 28 9.14 -11.95 -8.68
N SER A 29 10.18 -12.73 -8.97
CA SER A 29 10.01 -14.08 -9.52
C SER A 29 9.34 -15.03 -8.53
N GLU A 30 9.73 -14.94 -7.27
CA GLU A 30 9.15 -15.75 -6.18
C GLU A 30 7.70 -15.32 -5.91
N LEU A 31 7.43 -14.00 -5.75
CA LEU A 31 6.08 -13.48 -5.60
C LEU A 31 5.17 -13.97 -6.73
N ARG A 32 5.62 -13.85 -7.97
CA ARG A 32 4.88 -14.28 -9.15
C ARG A 32 4.53 -15.77 -9.11
N SER A 33 5.50 -16.60 -8.72
CA SER A 33 5.30 -18.06 -8.58
C SER A 33 4.26 -18.38 -7.51
N LYS A 34 4.37 -17.76 -6.32
CA LYS A 34 3.41 -17.92 -5.22
C LYS A 34 2.00 -17.44 -5.62
N CYS A 35 1.89 -16.26 -6.22
CA CYS A 35 0.58 -15.72 -6.65
C CYS A 35 -0.09 -16.58 -7.71
N ARG A 36 0.66 -17.16 -8.66
CA ARG A 36 0.11 -18.12 -9.64
C ARG A 36 -0.45 -19.36 -8.94
N LYS A 37 0.30 -19.92 -7.99
CA LYS A 37 -0.16 -21.05 -7.17
C LYS A 37 -1.44 -20.71 -6.42
N TYR A 38 -1.46 -19.59 -5.68
CA TYR A 38 -2.64 -19.16 -4.94
C TYR A 38 -3.83 -18.83 -5.85
N LYS A 39 -3.58 -18.33 -7.07
CA LYS A 39 -4.66 -18.12 -8.05
C LYS A 39 -5.32 -19.41 -8.48
N LEU A 40 -4.55 -20.49 -8.64
CA LEU A 40 -5.07 -21.79 -9.02
C LEU A 40 -5.74 -22.54 -7.86
N GLU A 41 -5.14 -22.49 -6.67
CA GLU A 41 -5.58 -23.29 -5.52
C GLU A 41 -6.68 -22.62 -4.69
N HIS A 42 -6.67 -21.29 -4.62
CA HIS A 42 -7.52 -20.49 -3.71
C HIS A 42 -8.30 -19.37 -4.42
N ASP A 43 -8.27 -19.33 -5.77
CA ASP A 43 -8.91 -18.27 -6.56
C ASP A 43 -8.57 -16.84 -6.06
N LEU A 44 -7.28 -16.58 -5.87
CA LEU A 44 -6.74 -15.31 -5.38
C LEU A 44 -7.44 -14.10 -6.02
N LYS A 45 -7.94 -13.18 -5.19
CA LYS A 45 -8.72 -12.00 -5.60
C LYS A 45 -7.99 -10.67 -5.42
N LEU A 46 -7.03 -10.60 -4.50
CA LEU A 46 -6.30 -9.38 -4.17
C LEU A 46 -4.90 -9.74 -3.70
N VAL A 47 -3.92 -8.95 -4.10
CA VAL A 47 -2.54 -9.00 -3.56
C VAL A 47 -2.25 -7.68 -2.89
N ILE A 48 -1.77 -7.73 -1.63
CA ILE A 48 -1.30 -6.55 -0.89
C ILE A 48 0.17 -6.75 -0.57
N ILE A 49 1.00 -5.73 -0.81
CA ILE A 49 2.45 -5.74 -0.57
C ILE A 49 2.78 -4.62 0.42
N ASP A 50 3.31 -4.99 1.58
CA ASP A 50 3.78 -4.06 2.61
C ASP A 50 5.28 -4.28 2.82
N TYR A 51 6.15 -3.47 2.27
CA TYR A 51 6.02 -2.40 1.27
C TYR A 51 7.05 -2.61 0.14
N LEU A 52 6.94 -1.88 -0.97
CA LEU A 52 7.75 -2.10 -2.18
C LEU A 52 9.25 -2.11 -1.94
N GLN A 53 9.73 -1.24 -1.06
CA GLN A 53 11.15 -1.08 -0.77
C GLN A 53 11.76 -2.25 0.02
N LEU A 54 10.95 -3.20 0.51
CA LEU A 54 11.45 -4.46 1.09
C LEU A 54 11.67 -5.55 0.04
N MET A 55 11.11 -5.41 -1.14
CA MET A 55 11.29 -6.38 -2.21
C MET A 55 12.68 -6.32 -2.81
N THR A 56 13.15 -7.45 -3.33
CA THR A 56 14.38 -7.52 -4.09
C THR A 56 14.10 -7.64 -5.59
N GLY A 57 14.91 -6.95 -6.37
CA GLY A 57 14.86 -7.00 -7.82
C GLY A 57 15.48 -8.29 -8.40
N SER A 58 15.69 -8.32 -9.70
CA SER A 58 16.20 -9.48 -10.44
C SER A 58 17.69 -9.78 -10.29
N GLY A 59 18.38 -9.17 -9.31
CA GLY A 59 19.74 -9.55 -8.90
C GLY A 59 20.88 -9.09 -9.80
N ARG A 60 20.69 -8.12 -10.67
CA ARG A 60 21.78 -7.47 -11.39
C ARG A 60 22.41 -6.43 -10.48
N SER A 61 23.59 -6.73 -9.95
CA SER A 61 24.31 -5.95 -8.92
C SER A 61 24.83 -4.57 -9.34
N THR A 62 24.47 -4.06 -10.50
CA THR A 62 24.91 -2.77 -11.05
C THR A 62 23.83 -1.71 -11.12
N ASP A 63 22.59 -2.07 -10.83
CA ASP A 63 21.47 -1.15 -10.98
C ASP A 63 21.30 -0.29 -9.71
N SER A 64 21.00 1.00 -9.89
CA SER A 64 20.67 1.87 -8.77
C SER A 64 19.37 1.38 -8.11
N ARG A 65 19.19 1.62 -6.81
CA ARG A 65 17.94 1.28 -6.10
C ARG A 65 16.70 1.83 -6.80
N GLN A 66 16.82 2.99 -7.41
CA GLN A 66 15.76 3.60 -8.21
C GLN A 66 15.37 2.74 -9.42
N GLN A 67 16.36 2.17 -10.12
CA GLN A 67 16.10 1.29 -11.26
C GLN A 67 15.43 -0.01 -10.80
N GLU A 68 15.91 -0.58 -9.69
CA GLU A 68 15.33 -1.78 -9.09
C GLU A 68 13.84 -1.60 -8.75
N ILE A 69 13.48 -0.50 -8.08
CA ILE A 69 12.07 -0.18 -7.75
C ILE A 69 11.24 0.02 -9.04
N SER A 70 11.83 0.62 -10.07
CA SER A 70 11.17 0.79 -11.36
C SER A 70 10.87 -0.55 -12.04
N ASP A 71 11.78 -1.50 -11.95
CA ASP A 71 11.60 -2.85 -12.51
C ASP A 71 10.58 -3.66 -11.72
N ILE A 72 10.58 -3.52 -10.38
CA ILE A 72 9.56 -4.10 -9.51
C ILE A 72 8.18 -3.55 -9.87
N SER A 73 8.01 -2.24 -9.99
CA SER A 73 6.75 -1.59 -10.33
C SER A 73 6.16 -2.12 -11.64
N ARG A 74 6.97 -2.14 -12.71
CA ARG A 74 6.56 -2.71 -14.01
C ARG A 74 6.16 -4.18 -13.92
N SER A 75 6.92 -4.94 -13.15
CA SER A 75 6.66 -6.38 -12.97
C SER A 75 5.37 -6.63 -12.19
N LEU A 76 5.06 -5.83 -11.18
CA LEU A 76 3.79 -5.90 -10.46
C LEU A 76 2.60 -5.54 -11.35
N LYS A 77 2.76 -4.55 -12.23
CA LYS A 77 1.73 -4.23 -13.23
C LYS A 77 1.49 -5.38 -14.20
N ALA A 78 2.56 -6.06 -14.64
CA ALA A 78 2.46 -7.25 -15.48
C ALA A 78 1.78 -8.40 -14.74
N LEU A 79 2.12 -8.63 -13.46
CA LEU A 79 1.51 -9.65 -12.62
C LEU A 79 0.00 -9.42 -12.44
N ALA A 80 -0.40 -8.19 -12.13
CA ALA A 80 -1.82 -7.84 -11.98
C ALA A 80 -2.64 -8.17 -13.23
N ARG A 81 -2.09 -7.86 -14.42
CA ARG A 81 -2.73 -8.18 -15.71
C ARG A 81 -2.76 -9.67 -15.99
N GLU A 82 -1.65 -10.37 -15.76
CA GLU A 82 -1.53 -11.81 -15.98
C GLU A 82 -2.56 -12.62 -15.19
N LEU A 83 -2.70 -12.27 -13.91
CA LEU A 83 -3.61 -12.99 -13.01
C LEU A 83 -5.03 -12.45 -13.03
N ASN A 84 -5.26 -11.29 -13.66
CA ASN A 84 -6.49 -10.53 -13.58
C ASN A 84 -6.91 -10.28 -12.12
N VAL A 85 -5.96 -9.80 -11.32
CA VAL A 85 -6.11 -9.56 -9.88
C VAL A 85 -5.55 -8.18 -9.55
N PRO A 86 -6.25 -7.34 -8.79
CA PRO A 86 -5.71 -6.08 -8.31
C PRO A 86 -4.51 -6.33 -7.40
N VAL A 87 -3.48 -5.48 -7.57
CA VAL A 87 -2.29 -5.45 -6.72
C VAL A 87 -2.24 -4.09 -6.05
N VAL A 88 -2.28 -4.07 -4.73
CA VAL A 88 -2.10 -2.88 -3.89
C VAL A 88 -0.72 -2.95 -3.28
N ALA A 89 0.12 -1.97 -3.59
CA ALA A 89 1.47 -1.91 -3.05
C ALA A 89 1.64 -0.65 -2.22
N LEU A 90 2.05 -0.82 -0.96
CA LEU A 90 2.45 0.29 -0.11
C LEU A 90 3.82 0.79 -0.56
N SER A 91 4.02 2.08 -0.53
CA SER A 91 5.29 2.71 -0.89
C SER A 91 5.67 3.79 0.10
N GLN A 92 6.92 3.76 0.53
CA GLN A 92 7.46 4.83 1.34
C GLN A 92 7.64 6.09 0.49
N LEU A 93 7.31 7.24 1.04
CA LEU A 93 7.53 8.53 0.40
C LEU A 93 8.95 9.05 0.65
N SER A 94 9.40 9.93 -0.24
CA SER A 94 10.62 10.69 -0.04
C SER A 94 10.53 11.55 1.22
N ARG A 95 11.63 11.66 1.97
CA ARG A 95 11.71 12.54 3.14
C ARG A 95 11.53 14.03 2.82
N ALA A 96 11.53 14.41 1.54
CA ALA A 96 11.24 15.78 1.12
C ALA A 96 9.83 16.26 1.56
N VAL A 97 8.88 15.35 1.74
CA VAL A 97 7.55 15.69 2.28
C VAL A 97 7.64 16.29 3.69
N GLU A 98 8.55 15.79 4.53
CA GLU A 98 8.75 16.26 5.91
C GLU A 98 9.38 17.66 5.97
N GLN A 99 9.99 18.12 4.88
CA GLN A 99 10.62 19.44 4.80
C GLN A 99 9.65 20.54 4.32
N ARG A 100 8.47 20.16 3.83
CA ARG A 100 7.46 21.12 3.40
C ARG A 100 6.66 21.64 4.60
N PRO A 101 6.25 22.92 4.57
CA PRO A 101 5.49 23.51 5.68
C PRO A 101 4.14 22.83 5.95
N ASP A 102 3.51 22.29 4.91
CA ASP A 102 2.20 21.63 4.98
C ASP A 102 2.27 20.11 5.13
N HIS A 103 3.47 19.52 4.99
CA HIS A 103 3.71 18.07 5.03
C HIS A 103 2.76 17.26 4.13
N ARG A 104 2.08 17.88 3.18
CA ARG A 104 1.11 17.18 2.31
C ARG A 104 1.83 16.38 1.23
N PRO A 105 1.50 15.09 1.09
CA PRO A 105 2.12 14.24 0.08
C PRO A 105 1.63 14.59 -1.32
N MET A 106 2.52 14.45 -2.31
CA MET A 106 2.22 14.66 -3.72
C MET A 106 2.95 13.63 -4.60
N LEU A 107 2.56 13.51 -5.87
CA LEU A 107 3.13 12.52 -6.79
C LEU A 107 4.66 12.62 -6.90
N SER A 108 5.22 13.83 -6.82
CA SER A 108 6.67 14.02 -6.83
C SER A 108 7.40 13.39 -5.65
N ASP A 109 6.72 13.03 -4.57
CA ASP A 109 7.32 12.38 -3.41
C ASP A 109 7.57 10.87 -3.64
N LEU A 110 7.00 10.33 -4.72
CA LEU A 110 7.31 9.00 -5.24
C LEU A 110 8.59 8.97 -6.10
N ARG A 111 9.38 10.03 -6.11
CA ARG A 111 10.50 10.29 -7.05
C ARG A 111 11.65 9.29 -6.99
N GLU A 112 11.84 8.54 -5.94
CA GLU A 112 12.83 7.46 -5.96
C GLU A 112 12.44 6.33 -6.94
N SER A 113 11.25 6.46 -7.54
CA SER A 113 10.68 5.53 -8.49
C SER A 113 9.66 6.23 -9.41
N GLY A 114 10.11 7.12 -10.26
CA GLY A 114 9.24 7.79 -11.26
C GLY A 114 8.39 6.82 -12.10
N ALA A 115 8.80 5.54 -12.13
CA ALA A 115 8.03 4.47 -12.74
C ALA A 115 6.75 4.13 -11.96
N ILE A 116 6.74 4.19 -10.61
CA ILE A 116 5.51 3.90 -9.82
C ILE A 116 4.38 4.81 -10.25
N GLU A 117 4.66 6.11 -10.36
CA GLU A 117 3.64 7.06 -10.82
C GLU A 117 3.11 6.71 -12.22
N GLN A 118 3.98 6.28 -13.13
CA GLN A 118 3.59 5.94 -14.51
C GLN A 118 2.83 4.62 -14.58
N ASP A 119 3.28 3.60 -13.85
CA ASP A 119 2.74 2.24 -13.91
C ASP A 119 1.43 2.09 -13.17
N ALA A 120 1.27 2.75 -12.02
CA ALA A 120 0.06 2.66 -11.20
C ALA A 120 -1.18 3.22 -11.95
N ASP A 121 -2.31 2.52 -11.83
CA ASP A 121 -3.60 3.01 -12.32
C ASP A 121 -4.21 4.01 -11.34
N VAL A 122 -3.98 3.81 -10.06
CA VAL A 122 -4.43 4.65 -8.95
C VAL A 122 -3.25 4.91 -8.03
N VAL A 123 -3.08 6.16 -7.61
CA VAL A 123 -2.16 6.55 -6.53
C VAL A 123 -2.96 7.24 -5.46
N MET A 124 -2.88 6.73 -4.25
CA MET A 124 -3.53 7.30 -3.07
C MET A 124 -2.49 7.61 -2.02
N PHE A 125 -2.64 8.76 -1.36
CA PHE A 125 -1.87 9.12 -0.18
C PHE A 125 -2.77 9.13 1.04
N ILE A 126 -2.20 8.79 2.19
CA ILE A 126 -2.84 8.94 3.49
C ILE A 126 -2.19 10.14 4.16
N TYR A 127 -3.00 11.11 4.56
CA TYR A 127 -2.55 12.29 5.27
C TYR A 127 -3.40 12.55 6.50
N ARG A 128 -2.77 12.97 7.59
CA ARG A 128 -3.42 13.35 8.83
C ARG A 128 -2.84 14.67 9.30
N ASP A 129 -3.65 15.72 9.30
CA ASP A 129 -3.22 17.04 9.74
C ASP A 129 -2.92 17.07 11.25
N ASP A 130 -3.69 16.33 12.07
CA ASP A 130 -3.51 16.24 13.51
C ASP A 130 -2.21 15.55 13.95
N TYR A 131 -1.54 14.85 13.06
CA TYR A 131 -0.22 14.28 13.30
C TYR A 131 0.87 15.36 13.34
N TYR A 132 0.75 16.37 12.48
CA TYR A 132 1.73 17.47 12.36
C TYR A 132 1.30 18.72 13.14
N ASN A 133 0.03 19.06 13.13
CA ASN A 133 -0.55 20.25 13.74
C ASN A 133 -1.52 19.89 14.86
N LYS A 134 -1.10 20.11 16.11
CA LYS A 134 -1.91 19.78 17.29
C LYS A 134 -3.12 20.69 17.48
N ASP A 135 -3.08 21.88 16.88
CA ASP A 135 -4.13 22.91 16.99
C ASP A 135 -5.11 22.86 15.82
N THR A 136 -5.03 21.85 14.97
CA THR A 136 -5.92 21.69 13.82
C THR A 136 -7.38 21.50 14.25
N GLU A 137 -8.29 21.97 13.42
CA GLU A 137 -9.72 21.67 13.52
C GLU A 137 -10.08 20.24 13.00
N LEU A 138 -9.14 19.59 12.27
CA LEU A 138 -9.31 18.27 11.66
C LEU A 138 -8.84 17.13 12.56
N LYS A 139 -9.12 17.20 13.86
CA LYS A 139 -8.72 16.16 14.82
C LYS A 139 -9.43 14.84 14.53
N GLY A 140 -8.65 13.76 14.51
CA GLY A 140 -9.16 12.41 14.23
C GLY A 140 -9.64 12.21 12.78
N ILE A 141 -9.28 13.12 11.87
CA ILE A 141 -9.60 13.00 10.45
C ILE A 141 -8.37 12.53 9.68
N SER A 142 -8.56 11.51 8.87
CA SER A 142 -7.59 11.06 7.87
C SER A 142 -8.11 11.38 6.48
N GLU A 143 -7.27 12.00 5.68
CA GLU A 143 -7.55 12.29 4.28
C GLU A 143 -6.94 11.19 3.41
N ILE A 144 -7.76 10.54 2.59
CA ILE A 144 -7.31 9.65 1.53
C ILE A 144 -7.30 10.48 0.25
N ILE A 145 -6.12 10.90 -0.16
CA ILE A 145 -5.92 11.79 -1.31
C ILE A 145 -5.70 10.91 -2.55
N ILE A 146 -6.69 10.85 -3.43
CA ILE A 146 -6.59 10.18 -4.74
C ILE A 146 -5.88 11.15 -5.68
N ALA A 147 -4.55 11.03 -5.76
CA ALA A 147 -3.71 11.94 -6.55
C ALA A 147 -3.59 11.54 -8.02
N LYS A 148 -3.85 10.28 -8.33
CA LYS A 148 -3.93 9.75 -9.70
C LYS A 148 -5.02 8.71 -9.79
N GLN A 149 -5.80 8.76 -10.86
CA GLN A 149 -6.77 7.71 -11.22
C GLN A 149 -6.96 7.70 -12.74
N ARG A 150 -6.71 6.54 -13.39
CA ARG A 150 -6.82 6.44 -14.85
C ARG A 150 -8.26 6.48 -15.35
N ASN A 151 -9.18 5.88 -14.60
CA ASN A 151 -10.55 5.66 -15.02
C ASN A 151 -11.58 6.37 -14.12
N GLY A 152 -11.20 7.47 -13.50
CA GLY A 152 -12.08 8.24 -12.64
C GLY A 152 -11.48 9.57 -12.20
N PRO A 153 -12.22 10.37 -11.43
CA PRO A 153 -11.73 11.66 -10.94
C PRO A 153 -10.69 11.47 -9.82
N ILE A 154 -9.81 12.44 -9.71
CA ILE A 154 -8.98 12.65 -8.52
C ILE A 154 -9.80 13.39 -7.46
N GLY A 155 -9.40 13.30 -6.20
CA GLY A 155 -10.09 13.96 -5.10
C GLY A 155 -9.61 13.50 -3.75
N THR A 156 -10.31 13.92 -2.71
CA THR A 156 -9.99 13.54 -1.32
C THR A 156 -11.23 12.96 -0.66
N VAL A 157 -11.05 11.83 0.02
CA VAL A 157 -12.06 11.20 0.87
C VAL A 157 -11.60 11.31 2.32
N ASN A 158 -12.46 11.86 3.16
CA ASN A 158 -12.19 11.98 4.59
C ASN A 158 -12.75 10.77 5.34
N LEU A 159 -11.93 10.22 6.24
CA LEU A 159 -12.29 9.12 7.12
C LEU A 159 -12.01 9.51 8.57
N ALA A 160 -12.78 8.96 9.50
CA ALA A 160 -12.44 9.03 10.91
C ALA A 160 -11.25 8.10 11.20
N TRP A 161 -10.29 8.58 11.97
CA TRP A 161 -9.20 7.79 12.51
C TRP A 161 -9.45 7.46 13.98
N LEU A 162 -9.48 6.18 14.29
CA LEU A 162 -9.68 5.64 15.64
C LEU A 162 -8.35 5.05 16.14
N PRO A 163 -7.52 5.85 16.82
CA PRO A 163 -6.14 5.46 17.17
C PRO A 163 -6.09 4.27 18.13
N GLU A 164 -7.06 4.12 19.04
CA GLU A 164 -7.11 3.02 19.99
C GLU A 164 -7.25 1.65 19.30
N TYR A 165 -7.81 1.63 18.09
CA TYR A 165 -8.05 0.42 17.31
C TYR A 165 -7.20 0.36 16.04
N THR A 166 -6.36 1.36 15.78
CA THR A 166 -5.63 1.52 14.51
C THR A 166 -6.57 1.33 13.30
N LYS A 167 -7.73 2.00 13.35
CA LYS A 167 -8.84 1.74 12.44
C LYS A 167 -9.32 3.02 11.77
N PHE A 168 -9.63 2.92 10.47
CA PHE A 168 -10.40 3.93 9.76
C PHE A 168 -11.90 3.57 9.80
N ALA A 169 -12.73 4.59 9.91
CA ALA A 169 -14.19 4.46 9.84
C ALA A 169 -14.76 5.54 8.91
N ASN A 170 -15.95 5.31 8.39
CA ASN A 170 -16.66 6.35 7.67
C ASN A 170 -17.04 7.48 8.63
N LEU A 171 -17.00 8.71 8.12
CA LEU A 171 -17.59 9.84 8.84
C LEU A 171 -19.12 9.69 8.79
N GLU A 172 -19.76 9.76 9.95
CA GLU A 172 -21.21 9.90 10.01
C GLU A 172 -21.56 11.30 9.49
N HIS A 173 -22.50 11.38 8.57
CA HIS A 173 -23.05 12.62 8.01
C HIS A 173 -24.18 13.14 8.86
#